data_54da05e666c6c1731854dcd9c9390302
#
_entry.id   54da05e666c6c1731854dcd9c9390302
#
_cell.length_a   1.000
_cell.length_b   1.000
_cell.length_c   1.000
_cell.angle_alpha   90.00
_cell.angle_beta   90.00
_cell.angle_gamma   90.00
#
_symmetry.space_group_name_H-M   'P 1'
#
loop_
_entity.id
_entity.type
_entity.pdbx_description
1 polymer ?
#
loop_
_entity_poly.entity_id
_entity_poly.type
_entity_poly.pdbx_seq_one_letter_code
_entity_poly.pdbx_strand_id
1 'polypeptide(L)' 'VTEFDIGEFFIRGEAREIDGEFQAVIVMRAKPPLKTVTYHQVEKDRWFKTADVAAIAGKEAALALKAAVDAGALNA' A
#
# COMPACT_ATOMS: atom_id res chain seq x y z
N VAL A 1 1.57 -12.13 -4.25
CA VAL A 1 1.61 -10.69 -3.98
C VAL A 1 3.01 -10.31 -3.53
N THR A 2 3.57 -9.29 -4.15
CA THR A 2 4.91 -8.81 -3.84
C THR A 2 4.84 -7.83 -2.67
N GLU A 3 5.59 -8.14 -1.61
CA GLU A 3 5.77 -7.23 -0.49
C GLU A 3 7.13 -6.55 -0.59
N PHE A 4 7.18 -5.29 -0.16
CA PHE A 4 8.40 -4.52 -0.13
C PHE A 4 8.82 -4.26 1.30
N ASP A 5 10.10 -4.39 1.59
CA ASP A 5 10.68 -4.17 2.92
C ASP A 5 11.00 -2.68 3.08
N ILE A 6 10.44 -2.03 4.10
CA ILE A 6 10.71 -0.63 4.41
C ILE A 6 11.26 -0.43 5.83
N GLY A 7 12.01 -1.39 6.33
CA GLY A 7 12.62 -1.34 7.65
C GLY A 7 11.86 -2.21 8.65
N GLU A 8 10.98 -1.62 9.44
CA GLU A 8 10.22 -2.35 10.46
C GLU A 8 8.89 -2.90 9.93
N PHE A 9 8.57 -2.62 8.67
CA PHE A 9 7.32 -3.04 8.03
C PHE A 9 7.57 -3.65 6.67
N PHE A 10 6.63 -4.52 6.27
CA PHE A 10 6.44 -4.90 4.88
C PHE A 10 5.22 -4.18 4.34
N ILE A 11 5.29 -3.70 3.11
CA ILE A 11 4.16 -3.04 2.45
C ILE A 11 3.84 -3.74 1.13
N ARG A 12 2.59 -3.72 0.75
CA ARG A 12 2.13 -4.18 -0.57
C ARG A 12 0.96 -3.35 -1.03
N GLY A 13 0.74 -3.31 -2.35
CA GLY A 13 -0.42 -2.65 -2.93
C GLY A 13 -1.53 -3.66 -3.18
N GLU A 14 -2.76 -3.28 -2.85
CA GLU A 14 -3.93 -4.11 -3.08
C GLU A 14 -5.11 -3.28 -3.57
N ALA A 15 -6.11 -3.97 -4.11
CA ALA A 15 -7.41 -3.39 -4.40
C ALA A 15 -8.36 -3.78 -3.29
N ARG A 16 -9.22 -2.84 -2.89
CA ARG A 16 -10.29 -3.09 -1.91
C ARG A 16 -11.62 -2.74 -2.54
N GLU A 17 -12.55 -3.67 -2.54
CA GLU A 17 -13.89 -3.44 -3.06
C GLU A 17 -14.79 -2.84 -1.98
N ILE A 18 -15.50 -1.76 -2.35
CA ILE A 18 -16.51 -1.12 -1.51
C ILE A 18 -17.67 -0.75 -2.42
N ASP A 19 -18.83 -1.35 -2.19
CA ASP A 19 -20.07 -1.07 -2.93
C ASP A 19 -19.91 -1.17 -4.46
N GLY A 20 -19.17 -2.17 -4.93
CA GLY A 20 -19.00 -2.42 -6.36
C GLY A 20 -17.91 -1.61 -7.05
N GLU A 21 -17.25 -0.72 -6.33
CA GLU A 21 -16.11 0.02 -6.83
C GLU A 21 -14.85 -0.36 -6.07
N PHE A 22 -13.69 -0.06 -6.64
CA PHE A 22 -12.41 -0.47 -6.07
C PHE A 22 -11.56 0.73 -5.70
N GLN A 23 -10.92 0.63 -4.55
CA GLN A 23 -9.92 1.60 -4.11
C GLN A 23 -8.53 0.96 -4.11
N ALA A 24 -7.52 1.78 -4.41
CA ALA A 24 -6.14 1.39 -4.23
C ALA A 24 -5.75 1.59 -2.76
N VAL A 25 -5.17 0.57 -2.16
CA VAL A 25 -4.73 0.63 -0.77
C VAL A 25 -3.30 0.11 -0.64
N ILE A 26 -2.58 0.63 0.35
CA ILE A 26 -1.31 0.05 0.79
C ILE A 26 -1.60 -0.72 2.06
N VAL A 27 -1.22 -1.99 2.08
CA VAL A 27 -1.29 -2.82 3.27
C VAL A 27 0.08 -2.79 3.93
N MET A 28 0.13 -2.35 5.17
CA MET A 28 1.36 -2.25 5.94
C MET A 28 1.32 -3.30 7.06
N ARG A 29 2.28 -4.21 7.05
CA ARG A 29 2.36 -5.29 8.03
C ARG A 29 3.64 -5.13 8.85
N ALA A 30 3.51 -4.96 10.15
CA ALA A 30 4.66 -4.86 11.03
C ALA A 30 5.38 -6.20 11.13
N LYS A 31 6.71 -6.13 11.15
CA LYS A 31 7.54 -7.33 11.35
C LYS A 31 7.39 -7.84 12.79
N PRO A 32 7.62 -9.14 13.03
CA PRO A 32 7.62 -9.67 14.39
C PRO A 32 8.53 -8.86 15.31
N PRO A 33 8.19 -8.68 16.58
CA PRO A 33 7.09 -9.34 17.29
C PRO A 33 5.73 -8.66 17.19
N LEU A 34 5.65 -7.45 16.64
CA LEU A 34 4.41 -6.66 16.65
C LEU A 34 3.28 -7.25 15.82
N LYS A 35 3.56 -7.66 14.60
CA LYS A 35 2.61 -8.36 13.71
C LYS A 35 1.28 -7.62 13.44
N THR A 36 1.24 -6.31 13.62
CA THR A 36 0.04 -5.54 13.32
C THR A 36 -0.09 -5.31 11.81
N VAL A 37 -1.34 -5.23 11.34
CA VAL A 37 -1.64 -4.97 9.94
C VAL A 37 -2.53 -3.75 9.85
N THR A 38 -2.17 -2.79 9.01
CA THR A 38 -2.96 -1.59 8.78
C THR A 38 -3.18 -1.39 7.28
N TYR A 39 -4.27 -0.71 6.95
CA TYR A 39 -4.66 -0.44 5.56
C TYR A 39 -4.70 1.06 5.36
N HIS A 40 -4.04 1.55 4.31
CA HIS A 40 -3.97 2.98 4.02
C HIS A 40 -4.49 3.23 2.62
N GLN A 41 -5.49 4.09 2.49
CA GLN A 41 -5.99 4.50 1.17
C GLN A 41 -4.95 5.34 0.47
N VAL A 42 -4.71 5.04 -0.81
CA VAL A 42 -3.74 5.77 -1.62
C VAL A 42 -4.30 7.15 -1.97
N GLU A 43 -5.51 7.18 -2.50
CA GLU A 43 -6.23 8.40 -2.84
C GLU A 43 -7.68 8.22 -2.41
N LYS A 44 -8.12 8.98 -1.39
CA LYS A 44 -9.42 8.79 -0.77
C LYS A 44 -10.60 8.94 -1.72
N ASP A 45 -10.50 9.86 -2.66
CA ASP A 45 -11.61 10.19 -3.56
C ASP A 45 -11.50 9.51 -4.92
N ARG A 46 -10.51 8.65 -5.10
CA ARG A 46 -10.31 7.97 -6.37
C ARG A 46 -10.85 6.56 -6.34
N TRP A 47 -11.76 6.27 -7.25
CA TRP A 47 -12.37 4.97 -7.39
C TRP A 47 -12.04 4.37 -8.76
N PHE A 48 -11.82 3.08 -8.78
CA PHE A 48 -11.49 2.34 -9.99
C PHE A 48 -12.61 1.37 -10.31
N LYS A 49 -12.80 1.10 -11.59
CA LYS A 49 -13.86 0.20 -12.04
C LYS A 49 -13.50 -1.28 -11.93
N THR A 50 -12.20 -1.59 -11.89
CA THR A 50 -11.74 -2.98 -11.82
C THR A 50 -10.72 -3.15 -10.71
N ALA A 51 -10.67 -4.37 -10.16
CA ALA A 51 -9.69 -4.71 -9.14
C ALA A 51 -8.27 -4.63 -9.67
N ASP A 52 -8.06 -5.03 -10.93
CA ASP A 52 -6.72 -5.03 -11.54
C ASP A 52 -6.12 -3.64 -11.60
N VAL A 53 -6.91 -2.66 -12.06
CA VAL A 53 -6.44 -1.27 -12.16
C VAL A 53 -6.15 -0.69 -10.78
N ALA A 54 -7.04 -0.95 -9.81
CA ALA A 54 -6.83 -0.48 -8.44
C ALA A 54 -5.58 -1.12 -7.80
N ALA A 55 -5.36 -2.40 -8.05
CA ALA A 55 -4.20 -3.12 -7.52
C ALA A 55 -2.90 -2.57 -8.11
N ILE A 56 -2.89 -2.25 -9.41
CA ILE A 56 -1.73 -1.62 -10.06
C ILE A 56 -1.43 -0.26 -9.43
N ALA A 57 -2.45 0.56 -9.22
CA ALA A 57 -2.28 1.86 -8.58
C ALA A 57 -1.74 1.72 -7.14
N GLY A 58 -2.24 0.74 -6.39
CA GLY A 58 -1.75 0.44 -5.06
C GLY A 58 -0.29 0.01 -5.06
N LYS A 59 0.09 -0.84 -6.00
CA LYS A 59 1.47 -1.30 -6.15
C LYS A 59 2.41 -0.15 -6.49
N GLU A 60 2.01 0.74 -7.41
CA GLU A 60 2.81 1.90 -7.77
C GLU A 60 3.00 2.84 -6.58
N ALA A 61 1.96 3.04 -5.78
CA ALA A 61 2.06 3.85 -4.56
C ALA A 61 2.97 3.20 -3.52
N ALA A 62 2.92 1.87 -3.37
CA ALA A 62 3.81 1.15 -2.46
C ALA A 62 5.27 1.28 -2.89
N LEU A 63 5.53 1.18 -4.20
CA LEU A 63 6.88 1.38 -4.74
C LEU A 63 7.39 2.81 -4.50
N ALA A 64 6.52 3.81 -4.67
CA ALA A 64 6.88 5.20 -4.40
C ALA A 64 7.19 5.42 -2.92
N LEU A 65 6.41 4.81 -2.03
CA LEU A 65 6.67 4.88 -0.60
C LEU A 65 8.00 4.24 -0.24
N LYS A 66 8.29 3.06 -0.79
CA LYS A 66 9.57 2.40 -0.57
C LYS A 66 10.74 3.27 -1.04
N ALA A 67 10.62 3.86 -2.22
CA ALA A 67 11.65 4.75 -2.75
C ALA A 67 11.88 5.95 -1.83
N ALA A 68 10.80 6.53 -1.29
CA ALA A 68 10.90 7.65 -0.36
C ALA A 68 11.60 7.24 0.95
N VAL A 69 11.28 6.06 1.48
CA VAL A 69 11.93 5.54 2.68
C VAL A 69 13.42 5.28 2.43
N ASP A 70 13.73 4.64 1.30
CA ASP A 70 15.12 4.32 0.94
C ASP A 70 15.95 5.59 0.73
N ALA A 71 15.33 6.66 0.25
CA ALA A 71 15.98 7.95 0.08
C ALA A 71 16.06 8.76 1.39
N GLY A 72 15.50 8.25 2.49
CA GLY A 72 15.49 8.96 3.77
C GLY A 72 14.49 10.09 3.86
N ALA A 73 13.58 10.22 2.90
CA ALA A 73 12.62 11.33 2.86
C ALA A 73 11.62 11.31 4.02
N LEU A 74 11.36 10.13 4.60
CA LEU A 74 10.43 9.96 5.71
C LEU A 74 11.13 9.82 7.07
N ASN A 75 12.44 9.89 7.08
CA ASN A 75 13.22 9.85 8.32
C ASN A 75 13.52 11.28 8.72
N ALA A 76 12.69 11.81 9.55
CA ALA A 76 12.91 13.15 10.07
C ALA A 76 13.86 13.12 11.26
#